data_451a8c120009068d641c04933d256645
#
_entry.id   451a8c120009068d641c04933d256645
#
_cell.length_a   1.000
_cell.length_b   1.000
_cell.length_c   1.000
_cell.angle_alpha   90.00
_cell.angle_beta   90.00
_cell.angle_gamma   90.00
#
_symmetry.space_group_name_H-M   'P 1'
#
loop_
_entity.id
_entity.type
_entity.pdbx_description
1 polymer ?
#
loop_
_entity_poly.entity_id
_entity_poly.type
_entity_poly.pdbx_seq_one_letter_code
_entity_poly.pdbx_strand_id
1 'polypeptide(L)'
;FFSYSPFKENAARFNIRAVWAPSMESGVTIPGEHVWRNTAAQARYYTFDSERYQMIEDFQGLRDIAAHAPYDHIYVLSNTQKYGGGGIYNFYGISAAHHPNRTGKIYVHEFGHVLLGLGDEYIGNVSYNDMYPTDVEPWEANLTTLTDFGRKEWKKMLDTKTPVPTPVNEKTPQKLGVYEGGGYVNKGVYRPWPNCLMNNLHTIDIFCPVCSQAIRKQIDFLCR
;
A
#
# COMPACT_ATOMS: atom_id res chain seq x y z
N PHE A 1 5.34 12.07 5.05
CA PHE A 1 5.62 10.72 5.52
C PHE A 1 5.55 10.64 7.05
N PHE A 2 6.39 11.33 7.78
CA PHE A 2 6.44 11.31 9.25
C PHE A 2 5.29 12.03 9.97
N SER A 3 4.23 12.37 9.28
CA SER A 3 2.98 12.83 9.91
C SER A 3 2.04 11.67 10.26
N TYR A 4 2.33 10.47 9.78
CA TYR A 4 1.47 9.29 9.92
C TYR A 4 2.10 8.26 10.86
N SER A 5 1.33 7.82 11.88
CA SER A 5 1.69 6.66 12.70
C SER A 5 1.62 5.37 11.87
N PRO A 6 2.53 4.39 12.07
CA PRO A 6 3.60 4.36 13.07
C PRO A 6 4.94 4.97 12.60
N PHE A 7 5.03 5.56 11.41
CA PHE A 7 6.27 6.18 10.91
C PHE A 7 6.67 7.41 11.72
N LYS A 8 5.69 8.17 12.22
CA LYS A 8 5.93 9.35 13.06
C LYS A 8 6.80 9.03 14.29
N GLU A 9 6.43 8.02 15.03
CA GLU A 9 7.12 7.61 16.26
C GLU A 9 8.48 6.96 16.00
N ASN A 10 8.68 6.49 14.78
CA ASN A 10 9.91 5.82 14.34
C ASN A 10 10.78 6.70 13.43
N ALA A 11 10.51 7.99 13.34
CA ALA A 11 11.19 8.89 12.38
C ALA A 11 12.72 8.86 12.48
N ALA A 12 13.27 8.77 13.70
CA ALA A 12 14.71 8.68 13.93
C ALA A 12 15.38 7.38 13.43
N ARG A 13 14.58 6.39 13.03
CA ARG A 13 15.06 5.09 12.52
C ARG A 13 15.13 5.06 10.99
N PHE A 14 14.78 6.15 10.32
CA PHE A 14 14.80 6.26 8.86
C PHE A 14 15.88 7.22 8.40
N ASN A 15 16.68 6.80 7.45
CA ASN A 15 17.59 7.65 6.70
C ASN A 15 16.98 7.94 5.34
N ILE A 16 16.56 9.19 5.10
CA ILE A 16 16.00 9.58 3.81
C ILE A 16 17.09 10.27 2.99
N ARG A 17 17.31 9.78 1.79
CA ARG A 17 18.18 10.38 0.78
C ARG A 17 17.36 10.79 -0.42
N ALA A 18 17.54 12.01 -0.90
CA ALA A 18 16.92 12.48 -2.12
C ALA A 18 17.94 12.43 -3.25
N VAL A 19 17.57 11.74 -4.33
CA VAL A 19 18.34 11.72 -5.58
C VAL A 19 17.55 12.50 -6.62
N TRP A 20 18.14 13.56 -7.15
CA TRP A 20 17.53 14.34 -8.21
C TRP A 20 17.92 13.75 -9.56
N ALA A 21 16.92 13.26 -10.30
CA ALA A 21 17.09 12.70 -11.65
C ALA A 21 16.34 13.59 -12.67
N PRO A 22 17.02 14.53 -13.32
CA PRO A 22 16.36 15.40 -14.28
C PRO A 22 15.88 14.60 -15.50
N SER A 23 14.61 14.77 -15.83
CA SER A 23 14.00 14.19 -17.03
C SER A 23 14.11 15.15 -18.22
N MET A 24 14.10 14.60 -19.44
CA MET A 24 14.08 15.41 -20.67
C MET A 24 12.75 16.17 -20.80
N GLU A 25 11.66 15.61 -20.31
CA GLU A 25 10.33 16.20 -20.29
C GLU A 25 9.71 16.15 -18.90
N SER A 26 8.93 17.17 -18.59
CA SER A 26 8.17 17.23 -17.33
C SER A 26 6.89 16.42 -17.41
N GLY A 27 6.51 15.78 -16.31
CA GLY A 27 5.25 15.05 -16.19
C GLY A 27 5.43 13.54 -16.14
N VAL A 28 4.42 12.82 -16.61
CA VAL A 28 4.34 11.35 -16.60
C VAL A 28 3.62 10.90 -17.87
N THR A 29 3.95 9.76 -18.42
CA THR A 29 3.22 9.15 -19.54
C THR A 29 1.83 8.71 -19.06
N ILE A 30 0.79 9.10 -19.81
CA ILE A 30 -0.62 8.78 -19.55
C ILE A 30 -1.26 8.25 -20.84
N PRO A 31 -1.13 6.97 -21.15
CA PRO A 31 -1.56 6.40 -22.43
C PRO A 31 -3.04 6.64 -22.75
N GLY A 32 -3.92 6.52 -21.76
CA GLY A 32 -5.36 6.75 -21.95
C GLY A 32 -5.73 8.21 -22.27
N GLU A 33 -4.81 9.15 -22.07
CA GLU A 33 -4.95 10.55 -22.43
C GLU A 33 -4.10 10.92 -23.66
N HIS A 34 -3.48 9.92 -24.32
CA HIS A 34 -2.55 10.11 -25.45
C HIS A 34 -1.37 11.03 -25.12
N VAL A 35 -0.91 11.02 -23.85
CA VAL A 35 0.23 11.80 -23.36
C VAL A 35 1.44 10.90 -23.20
N TRP A 36 2.52 11.21 -23.90
CA TRP A 36 3.79 10.50 -23.84
C TRP A 36 4.86 11.44 -23.32
N ARG A 37 5.71 10.99 -22.39
CA ARG A 37 6.77 11.79 -21.76
C ARG A 37 8.06 11.01 -21.67
N ASN A 38 9.15 11.62 -22.12
CA ASN A 38 10.48 11.07 -21.93
C ASN A 38 11.03 11.47 -20.55
N THR A 39 10.74 10.63 -19.55
CA THR A 39 11.15 10.86 -18.16
C THR A 39 12.28 9.92 -17.76
N ALA A 40 13.10 10.32 -16.76
CA ALA A 40 14.32 9.64 -16.36
C ALA A 40 14.12 8.15 -15.98
N ALA A 41 12.99 7.80 -15.38
CA ALA A 41 12.66 6.43 -15.00
C ALA A 41 11.45 5.88 -15.76
N GLN A 42 10.98 6.57 -16.81
CA GLN A 42 9.85 6.16 -17.65
C GLN A 42 8.59 5.81 -16.83
N ALA A 43 8.21 6.70 -15.93
CA ALA A 43 6.99 6.54 -15.14
C ALA A 43 5.74 6.67 -16.02
N ARG A 44 4.77 5.76 -15.84
CA ARG A 44 3.53 5.76 -16.60
C ARG A 44 2.33 5.35 -15.76
N TYR A 45 1.16 5.85 -16.15
CA TYR A 45 -0.15 5.38 -15.72
C TYR A 45 -0.69 4.24 -16.60
N TYR A 46 -1.86 3.74 -16.29
CA TYR A 46 -2.55 2.67 -17.02
C TYR A 46 -1.83 1.32 -17.02
N THR A 47 -1.01 1.06 -16.02
CA THR A 47 -0.48 -0.28 -15.79
C THR A 47 -1.63 -1.21 -15.39
N PHE A 48 -1.65 -2.43 -15.94
CA PHE A 48 -2.74 -3.41 -15.75
C PHE A 48 -4.13 -2.86 -16.12
N ASP A 49 -4.21 -2.02 -17.15
CA ASP A 49 -5.43 -1.34 -17.61
C ASP A 49 -6.15 -0.52 -16.53
N SER A 50 -5.46 -0.20 -15.45
CA SER A 50 -5.98 0.63 -14.36
C SER A 50 -5.51 2.06 -14.49
N GLU A 51 -6.46 2.98 -14.70
CA GLU A 51 -6.19 4.41 -14.92
C GLU A 51 -5.30 5.04 -13.85
N ARG A 52 -5.45 4.63 -12.59
CA ARG A 52 -4.72 5.18 -11.44
C ARG A 52 -3.42 4.46 -11.11
N TYR A 53 -3.19 3.29 -11.69
CA TYR A 53 -2.01 2.51 -11.38
C TYR A 53 -0.79 3.11 -12.08
N GLN A 54 0.17 3.55 -11.26
CA GLN A 54 1.40 4.17 -11.73
C GLN A 54 2.59 3.26 -11.50
N MET A 55 3.38 3.02 -12.52
CA MET A 55 4.55 2.16 -12.45
C MET A 55 5.72 2.75 -13.24
N ILE A 56 6.90 2.19 -13.03
CA ILE A 56 8.13 2.46 -13.77
C ILE A 56 8.27 1.41 -14.87
N GLU A 57 8.66 1.82 -16.07
CA GLU A 57 8.96 0.88 -17.17
C GLU A 57 10.45 0.55 -17.25
N ASP A 58 11.33 1.48 -16.92
CA ASP A 58 12.77 1.28 -16.93
C ASP A 58 13.30 0.96 -15.53
N PHE A 59 13.23 -0.30 -15.15
CA PHE A 59 13.72 -0.79 -13.85
C PHE A 59 15.24 -0.68 -13.72
N GLN A 60 15.99 -0.83 -14.81
CA GLN A 60 17.44 -0.66 -14.77
C GLN A 60 17.79 0.81 -14.56
N GLY A 61 17.21 1.70 -15.33
CA GLY A 61 17.40 3.14 -15.15
C GLY A 61 17.00 3.62 -13.76
N LEU A 62 15.91 3.08 -13.18
CA LEU A 62 15.55 3.37 -11.80
C LEU A 62 16.66 2.96 -10.80
N ARG A 63 17.24 1.77 -10.97
CA ARG A 63 18.32 1.28 -10.11
C ARG A 63 19.59 2.09 -10.27
N ASP A 64 19.93 2.47 -11.49
CA ASP A 64 21.10 3.30 -11.79
C ASP A 64 20.95 4.70 -11.15
N ILE A 65 19.76 5.28 -11.20
CA ILE A 65 19.45 6.53 -10.49
C ILE A 65 19.59 6.34 -8.97
N ALA A 66 18.98 5.30 -8.42
CA ALA A 66 18.99 5.05 -6.98
C ALA A 66 20.40 4.74 -6.44
N ALA A 67 21.28 4.14 -7.24
CA ALA A 67 22.65 3.78 -6.88
C ALA A 67 23.54 4.99 -6.52
N HIS A 68 23.10 6.22 -6.79
CA HIS A 68 23.78 7.44 -6.33
C HIS A 68 23.68 7.69 -4.81
N ALA A 69 22.84 6.92 -4.11
CA ALA A 69 22.75 6.93 -2.66
C ALA A 69 22.55 5.51 -2.12
N PRO A 70 23.04 5.16 -0.92
CA PRO A 70 22.71 3.88 -0.31
C PRO A 70 21.22 3.83 0.02
N TYR A 71 20.57 2.70 -0.24
CA TYR A 71 19.13 2.50 -0.02
C TYR A 71 18.76 1.06 0.32
N ASP A 72 17.73 0.89 1.13
CA ASP A 72 17.01 -0.38 1.33
C ASP A 72 15.74 -0.40 0.46
N HIS A 73 15.08 0.75 0.32
CA HIS A 73 13.87 0.94 -0.47
C HIS A 73 13.97 2.19 -1.33
N ILE A 74 13.35 2.13 -2.51
CA ILE A 74 13.26 3.27 -3.43
C ILE A 74 11.83 3.81 -3.38
N TYR A 75 11.67 5.13 -3.39
CA TYR A 75 10.38 5.76 -3.57
C TYR A 75 10.46 6.91 -4.57
N VAL A 76 9.65 6.82 -5.62
CA VAL A 76 9.61 7.81 -6.71
C VAL A 76 8.47 8.79 -6.48
N LEU A 77 8.78 10.07 -6.47
CA LEU A 77 7.80 11.14 -6.48
C LEU A 77 7.67 11.67 -7.91
N SER A 78 6.59 11.30 -8.58
CA SER A 78 6.36 11.68 -9.96
C SER A 78 5.73 13.07 -10.08
N ASN A 79 6.21 13.88 -11.03
CA ASN A 79 5.76 15.25 -11.23
C ASN A 79 4.38 15.30 -11.91
N THR A 80 3.33 15.01 -11.17
CA THR A 80 1.95 15.03 -11.67
C THR A 80 0.96 15.38 -10.54
N GLN A 81 -0.19 15.92 -10.92
CA GLN A 81 -1.34 16.14 -10.04
C GLN A 81 -2.39 15.04 -10.17
N LYS A 82 -2.30 14.19 -11.20
CA LYS A 82 -3.24 13.09 -11.41
C LYS A 82 -3.14 12.10 -10.25
N TYR A 83 -4.28 11.74 -9.67
CA TYR A 83 -4.36 10.72 -8.62
C TYR A 83 -3.79 9.40 -9.11
N GLY A 84 -2.90 8.80 -8.32
CA GLY A 84 -2.40 7.47 -8.56
C GLY A 84 -1.07 7.21 -7.90
N GLY A 85 -0.74 5.94 -7.86
CA GLY A 85 0.48 5.41 -7.28
C GLY A 85 0.61 3.93 -7.57
N GLY A 86 1.60 3.31 -6.98
CA GLY A 86 1.85 1.88 -7.01
C GLY A 86 3.01 1.51 -6.10
N GLY A 87 2.98 0.31 -5.54
CA GLY A 87 4.05 -0.19 -4.69
C GLY A 87 4.36 -1.66 -4.97
N ILE A 88 5.63 -1.97 -5.18
CA ILE A 88 6.11 -3.35 -5.34
C ILE A 88 6.90 -3.72 -4.10
N TYR A 89 6.46 -4.78 -3.43
CA TYR A 89 7.11 -5.27 -2.22
C TYR A 89 8.62 -5.48 -2.42
N ASN A 90 9.36 -4.97 -1.45
CA ASN A 90 10.83 -5.06 -1.39
C ASN A 90 11.55 -4.54 -2.64
N PHE A 91 10.93 -3.60 -3.35
CA PHE A 91 11.55 -2.99 -4.52
C PHE A 91 11.35 -1.47 -4.53
N TYR A 92 10.24 -0.96 -5.04
CA TYR A 92 9.99 0.47 -5.08
C TYR A 92 8.51 0.84 -4.91
N GLY A 93 8.28 2.07 -4.50
CA GLY A 93 6.99 2.73 -4.59
C GLY A 93 7.04 3.96 -5.47
N ILE A 94 5.90 4.35 -5.98
CA ILE A 94 5.72 5.56 -6.76
C ILE A 94 4.39 6.23 -6.43
N SER A 95 4.37 7.56 -6.38
CA SER A 95 3.12 8.30 -6.25
C SER A 95 3.21 9.69 -6.87
N ALA A 96 2.04 10.25 -7.17
CA ALA A 96 1.89 11.63 -7.62
C ALA A 96 2.38 12.61 -6.53
N ALA A 97 3.37 13.45 -6.86
CA ALA A 97 3.97 14.41 -5.91
C ALA A 97 3.06 15.60 -5.60
N HIS A 98 2.15 15.94 -6.49
CA HIS A 98 1.39 17.20 -6.46
C HIS A 98 -0.13 17.04 -6.39
N HIS A 99 -0.63 15.86 -6.00
CA HIS A 99 -2.07 15.70 -5.80
C HIS A 99 -2.53 16.59 -4.62
N PRO A 100 -3.48 17.53 -4.83
CA PRO A 100 -3.72 18.66 -3.91
C PRO A 100 -4.08 18.26 -2.47
N ASN A 101 -4.70 17.10 -2.27
CA ASN A 101 -5.23 16.73 -0.96
C ASN A 101 -4.76 15.36 -0.44
N ARG A 102 -3.96 14.60 -1.20
CA ARG A 102 -3.71 13.19 -0.88
C ARG A 102 -2.28 12.71 -1.06
N THR A 103 -1.35 13.55 -1.50
CA THR A 103 0.03 13.13 -1.76
C THR A 103 0.63 12.35 -0.58
N GLY A 104 0.50 12.85 0.63
CA GLY A 104 1.02 12.17 1.83
C GLY A 104 0.33 10.84 2.13
N LYS A 105 -0.99 10.74 1.91
CA LYS A 105 -1.76 9.50 2.13
C LYS A 105 -1.41 8.43 1.09
N ILE A 106 -1.34 8.82 -0.18
CA ILE A 106 -0.91 7.92 -1.26
C ILE A 106 0.49 7.41 -0.96
N TYR A 107 1.41 8.31 -0.60
CA TYR A 107 2.78 7.95 -0.26
C TYR A 107 2.86 6.85 0.80
N VAL A 108 2.21 7.04 1.95
CA VAL A 108 2.31 6.08 3.06
C VAL A 108 1.56 4.78 2.78
N HIS A 109 0.48 4.82 2.01
CA HIS A 109 -0.24 3.65 1.53
C HIS A 109 0.66 2.78 0.64
N GLU A 110 1.21 3.36 -0.43
CA GLU A 110 2.11 2.65 -1.34
C GLU A 110 3.38 2.16 -0.61
N PHE A 111 3.87 2.93 0.36
CA PHE A 111 5.00 2.48 1.17
C PHE A 111 4.66 1.31 2.09
N GLY A 112 3.41 1.15 2.49
CA GLY A 112 2.91 -0.05 3.17
C GLY A 112 3.08 -1.31 2.31
N HIS A 113 2.80 -1.23 1.01
CA HIS A 113 3.09 -2.31 0.07
C HIS A 113 4.60 -2.56 -0.06
N VAL A 114 5.39 -1.51 -0.23
CA VAL A 114 6.84 -1.60 -0.46
C VAL A 114 7.58 -2.21 0.72
N LEU A 115 7.30 -1.72 1.94
CA LEU A 115 8.06 -2.03 3.14
C LEU A 115 7.84 -3.46 3.64
N LEU A 116 6.61 -3.95 3.58
CA LEU A 116 6.26 -5.25 4.15
C LEU A 116 5.14 -5.99 3.39
N GLY A 117 4.74 -5.48 2.23
CA GLY A 117 3.71 -6.09 1.40
C GLY A 117 2.35 -6.16 2.09
N LEU A 118 1.89 -5.08 2.70
CA LEU A 118 0.49 -5.00 3.11
C LEU A 118 -0.41 -5.15 1.88
N GLY A 119 -1.46 -5.93 2.00
CA GLY A 119 -2.49 -6.03 0.97
C GLY A 119 -3.44 -4.83 1.01
N ASP A 120 -4.04 -4.54 -0.13
CA ASP A 120 -5.17 -3.60 -0.20
C ASP A 120 -6.37 -4.18 0.55
N GLU A 121 -6.97 -3.40 1.44
CA GLU A 121 -8.14 -3.83 2.23
C GLU A 121 -9.46 -3.45 1.57
N TYR A 122 -9.44 -2.74 0.43
CA TYR A 122 -10.66 -2.39 -0.29
C TYR A 122 -11.14 -3.54 -1.17
N ILE A 123 -12.43 -3.51 -1.46
CA ILE A 123 -13.10 -4.46 -2.35
C ILE A 123 -13.21 -3.85 -3.76
N GLY A 124 -13.07 -4.69 -4.78
CA GLY A 124 -13.37 -4.36 -6.16
C GLY A 124 -14.73 -4.90 -6.59
N ASN A 125 -14.97 -4.95 -7.90
CA ASN A 125 -16.18 -5.54 -8.47
C ASN A 125 -16.05 -7.07 -8.71
N VAL A 126 -15.17 -7.73 -7.96
CA VAL A 126 -14.86 -9.16 -8.12
C VAL A 126 -15.49 -9.94 -6.98
N SER A 127 -16.34 -10.91 -7.32
CA SER A 127 -17.00 -11.78 -6.32
C SER A 127 -16.18 -13.03 -5.98
N TYR A 128 -15.28 -13.43 -6.85
CA TYR A 128 -14.35 -14.54 -6.70
C TYR A 128 -13.00 -14.15 -7.25
N ASN A 129 -11.94 -14.67 -6.68
CA ASN A 129 -10.58 -14.30 -7.10
C ASN A 129 -9.60 -15.46 -6.92
N ASP A 130 -9.02 -15.90 -8.02
CA ASP A 130 -7.99 -16.94 -8.05
C ASP A 130 -6.68 -16.52 -7.37
N MET A 131 -6.47 -15.22 -7.13
CA MET A 131 -5.28 -14.73 -6.42
C MET A 131 -5.29 -15.09 -4.92
N TYR A 132 -6.46 -15.33 -4.33
CA TYR A 132 -6.60 -15.68 -2.93
C TYR A 132 -7.40 -17.01 -2.78
N PRO A 133 -6.76 -18.15 -2.99
CA PRO A 133 -7.41 -19.45 -2.75
C PRO A 133 -7.93 -19.52 -1.31
N THR A 134 -9.15 -20.03 -1.14
CA THR A 134 -9.85 -20.02 0.16
C THR A 134 -9.30 -21.02 1.18
N ASP A 135 -8.43 -21.91 0.76
CA ASP A 135 -7.75 -22.93 1.58
C ASP A 135 -6.30 -22.56 1.93
N VAL A 136 -5.81 -21.44 1.38
CA VAL A 136 -4.43 -20.96 1.59
C VAL A 136 -4.46 -19.58 2.24
N GLU A 137 -3.77 -19.44 3.36
CA GLU A 137 -3.64 -18.15 4.02
C GLU A 137 -2.76 -17.20 3.21
N PRO A 138 -3.21 -15.98 2.88
CA PRO A 138 -2.41 -14.98 2.18
C PRO A 138 -1.13 -14.66 2.97
N TRP A 139 -0.06 -14.31 2.27
CA TRP A 139 1.17 -13.89 2.92
C TRP A 139 1.08 -12.46 3.50
N GLU A 140 0.21 -11.63 2.97
CA GLU A 140 -0.05 -10.27 3.45
C GLU A 140 -0.52 -10.27 4.91
N ALA A 141 0.14 -9.50 5.74
CA ALA A 141 -0.09 -9.50 7.18
C ALA A 141 -1.52 -9.09 7.58
N ASN A 142 -2.17 -8.27 6.77
CA ASN A 142 -3.48 -7.66 7.04
C ASN A 142 -4.65 -8.32 6.29
N LEU A 143 -4.42 -9.42 5.57
CA LEU A 143 -5.49 -10.17 4.91
C LEU A 143 -5.53 -11.62 5.43
N THR A 144 -6.68 -12.25 5.33
CA THR A 144 -6.86 -13.69 5.64
C THR A 144 -7.97 -14.27 4.80
N THR A 145 -7.83 -15.53 4.40
CA THR A 145 -8.87 -16.33 3.74
C THR A 145 -9.48 -17.34 4.70
N LEU A 146 -8.74 -17.75 5.72
CA LEU A 146 -9.17 -18.74 6.70
C LEU A 146 -9.83 -18.05 7.89
N THR A 147 -11.00 -18.52 8.27
CA THR A 147 -11.76 -17.99 9.41
C THR A 147 -11.37 -18.60 10.75
N ASP A 148 -10.49 -19.60 10.77
CA ASP A 148 -9.95 -20.13 11.99
C ASP A 148 -9.00 -19.12 12.70
N PHE A 149 -8.91 -19.18 14.02
CA PHE A 149 -8.12 -18.24 14.81
C PHE A 149 -6.62 -18.57 14.83
N GLY A 150 -6.17 -19.64 14.17
CA GLY A 150 -4.86 -20.23 14.45
C GLY A 150 -3.67 -19.66 13.67
N ARG A 151 -3.88 -19.08 12.51
CA ARG A 151 -2.77 -18.84 11.56
C ARG A 151 -2.27 -17.42 11.46
N LYS A 152 -3.11 -16.41 11.54
CA LYS A 152 -2.67 -15.00 11.52
C LYS A 152 -2.42 -14.50 12.92
N GLU A 153 -1.30 -13.82 13.10
CA GLU A 153 -0.86 -13.33 14.40
C GLU A 153 -1.85 -12.34 15.02
N TRP A 154 -2.44 -11.45 14.19
CA TRP A 154 -3.41 -10.49 14.67
C TRP A 154 -4.73 -11.11 15.14
N LYS A 155 -5.06 -12.32 14.71
CA LYS A 155 -6.24 -13.03 15.22
C LYS A 155 -6.11 -13.34 16.72
N LYS A 156 -4.90 -13.45 17.23
CA LYS A 156 -4.64 -13.58 18.68
C LYS A 156 -5.01 -12.33 19.48
N MET A 157 -5.16 -11.19 18.79
CA MET A 157 -5.58 -9.93 19.41
C MET A 157 -7.11 -9.79 19.47
N LEU A 158 -7.86 -10.69 18.86
CA LEU A 158 -9.31 -10.68 18.87
C LEU A 158 -9.84 -11.13 20.23
N ASP A 159 -10.97 -10.52 20.63
CA ASP A 159 -11.78 -11.07 21.72
C ASP A 159 -12.37 -12.42 21.26
N THR A 160 -12.34 -13.42 22.14
CA THR A 160 -12.89 -14.76 21.88
C THR A 160 -14.38 -14.75 21.53
N LYS A 161 -15.08 -13.67 21.87
CA LYS A 161 -16.50 -13.46 21.55
C LYS A 161 -16.70 -12.69 20.22
N THR A 162 -15.61 -12.31 19.53
CA THR A 162 -15.70 -11.62 18.24
C THR A 162 -16.37 -12.55 17.21
N PRO A 163 -17.50 -12.16 16.62
CA PRO A 163 -18.13 -12.98 15.59
C PRO A 163 -17.24 -13.05 14.33
N VAL A 164 -17.19 -14.23 13.70
CA VAL A 164 -16.44 -14.47 12.48
C VAL A 164 -17.38 -15.08 11.42
N PRO A 165 -17.65 -14.40 10.28
CA PRO A 165 -17.24 -13.03 9.99
C PRO A 165 -17.85 -11.99 10.91
N THR A 166 -17.13 -10.88 11.10
CA THR A 166 -17.62 -9.74 11.89
C THR A 166 -18.59 -8.90 11.06
N PRO A 167 -19.84 -8.67 11.53
CA PRO A 167 -20.80 -7.87 10.78
C PRO A 167 -20.34 -6.42 10.57
N VAL A 168 -20.60 -5.87 9.38
CA VAL A 168 -20.36 -4.46 9.03
C VAL A 168 -21.68 -3.77 8.75
N ASN A 169 -21.85 -2.59 9.32
CA ASN A 169 -22.95 -1.66 8.99
C ASN A 169 -22.45 -0.21 9.15
N GLU A 170 -23.27 0.77 8.80
CA GLU A 170 -22.90 2.20 8.87
C GLU A 170 -22.48 2.66 10.28
N LYS A 171 -22.90 1.97 11.31
CA LYS A 171 -22.58 2.27 12.72
C LYS A 171 -21.48 1.37 13.28
N THR A 172 -20.83 0.55 12.44
CA THR A 172 -19.78 -0.36 12.91
C THR A 172 -18.63 0.45 13.50
N PRO A 173 -18.33 0.28 14.79
CA PRO A 173 -17.22 1.00 15.40
C PRO A 173 -15.88 0.57 14.79
N GLN A 174 -14.90 1.46 14.82
CA GLN A 174 -13.52 1.15 14.45
C GLN A 174 -12.93 0.17 15.48
N LYS A 175 -13.16 -1.10 15.27
CA LYS A 175 -12.80 -2.17 16.19
C LYS A 175 -12.17 -3.34 15.42
N LEU A 176 -11.26 -4.04 16.07
CA LEU A 176 -10.64 -5.25 15.54
C LEU A 176 -11.70 -6.35 15.35
N GLY A 177 -11.68 -7.00 14.20
CA GLY A 177 -12.63 -8.05 13.81
C GLY A 177 -12.12 -8.86 12.63
N VAL A 178 -12.99 -9.64 12.02
CA VAL A 178 -12.74 -10.39 10.78
C VAL A 178 -13.81 -9.99 9.77
N TYR A 179 -13.57 -8.89 9.08
CA TYR A 179 -14.53 -8.25 8.18
C TYR A 179 -14.40 -8.79 6.77
N GLU A 180 -15.49 -9.33 6.22
CA GLU A 180 -15.48 -9.86 4.87
C GLU A 180 -15.22 -8.77 3.82
N GLY A 181 -14.41 -9.11 2.83
CA GLY A 181 -13.94 -8.23 1.76
C GLY A 181 -12.56 -7.64 2.03
N GLY A 182 -11.72 -7.66 1.00
CA GLY A 182 -10.33 -7.21 0.97
C GLY A 182 -9.60 -7.82 -0.22
N GLY A 183 -8.40 -7.34 -0.54
CA GLY A 183 -7.64 -7.86 -1.67
C GLY A 183 -8.39 -7.76 -3.00
N TYR A 184 -9.15 -6.68 -3.22
CA TYR A 184 -10.05 -6.47 -4.37
C TYR A 184 -11.27 -7.39 -4.43
N VAL A 185 -11.40 -8.35 -3.50
CA VAL A 185 -12.43 -9.38 -3.50
C VAL A 185 -13.50 -9.07 -2.46
N ASN A 186 -14.76 -9.26 -2.80
CA ASN A 186 -15.87 -8.96 -1.89
C ASN A 186 -16.30 -10.15 -1.01
N LYS A 187 -15.86 -11.38 -1.31
CA LYS A 187 -16.14 -12.59 -0.53
C LYS A 187 -14.94 -13.51 -0.41
N GLY A 188 -14.83 -14.21 0.71
CA GLY A 188 -13.80 -15.23 0.95
C GLY A 188 -12.43 -14.67 1.34
N VAL A 189 -12.25 -13.36 1.32
CA VAL A 189 -11.08 -12.67 1.86
C VAL A 189 -11.55 -11.73 2.97
N TYR A 190 -10.79 -11.63 4.03
CA TYR A 190 -11.19 -10.87 5.21
C TYR A 190 -10.06 -9.92 5.64
N ARG A 191 -10.45 -8.75 6.15
CA ARG A 191 -9.57 -7.72 6.69
C ARG A 191 -9.82 -7.51 8.18
N PRO A 192 -8.85 -6.97 8.94
CA PRO A 192 -8.95 -6.89 10.40
C PRO A 192 -9.76 -5.69 10.91
N TRP A 193 -10.06 -4.72 10.05
CA TRP A 193 -10.59 -3.42 10.46
C TRP A 193 -11.58 -2.86 9.44
N PRO A 194 -12.63 -2.14 9.86
CA PRO A 194 -13.60 -1.60 8.91
C PRO A 194 -13.00 -0.63 7.91
N ASN A 195 -12.19 0.32 8.37
CA ASN A 195 -11.55 1.34 7.54
C ASN A 195 -10.11 1.62 8.00
N CYS A 196 -9.16 1.49 7.09
CA CYS A 196 -7.72 1.64 7.29
C CYS A 196 -7.14 2.47 6.14
N LEU A 197 -5.94 3.03 6.28
CA LEU A 197 -5.22 3.62 5.14
C LEU A 197 -5.03 2.63 3.98
N MET A 198 -4.95 1.32 4.27
CA MET A 198 -4.91 0.27 3.23
C MET A 198 -6.29 -0.01 2.60
N ASN A 199 -7.36 0.63 3.08
CA ASN A 199 -8.71 0.51 2.54
C ASN A 199 -9.22 1.82 1.91
N ASN A 200 -9.09 2.95 2.60
CA ASN A 200 -9.76 4.18 2.20
C ASN A 200 -8.88 5.41 2.41
N LEU A 201 -8.26 5.88 1.33
CA LEU A 201 -7.43 7.10 1.31
C LEU A 201 -8.25 8.40 1.31
N HIS A 202 -9.57 8.33 1.12
CA HIS A 202 -10.40 9.53 1.03
C HIS A 202 -10.68 10.13 2.40
N THR A 203 -11.05 9.30 3.36
CA THR A 203 -11.54 9.74 4.67
C THR A 203 -10.68 9.29 5.84
N ILE A 204 -9.73 8.37 5.61
CA ILE A 204 -8.94 7.75 6.67
C ILE A 204 -7.50 8.27 6.63
N ASP A 205 -6.96 8.54 7.82
CA ASP A 205 -5.60 9.06 8.04
C ASP A 205 -4.72 8.14 8.89
N ILE A 206 -5.22 6.94 9.21
CA ILE A 206 -4.55 6.03 10.14
C ILE A 206 -4.42 4.62 9.55
N PHE A 207 -3.31 3.99 9.83
CA PHE A 207 -3.20 2.53 9.71
C PHE A 207 -3.96 1.87 10.88
N CYS A 208 -4.67 0.79 10.60
CA CYS A 208 -5.31 0.00 11.64
C CYS A 208 -4.27 -0.61 12.61
N PRO A 209 -4.69 -1.10 13.77
CA PRO A 209 -3.76 -1.72 14.73
C PRO A 209 -2.91 -2.85 14.16
N VAL A 210 -3.47 -3.66 13.26
CA VAL A 210 -2.77 -4.78 12.61
C VAL A 210 -1.69 -4.27 11.66
N CYS A 211 -2.04 -3.37 10.74
CA CYS A 211 -1.08 -2.75 9.83
C CYS A 211 0.02 -2.01 10.60
N SER A 212 -0.35 -1.25 11.64
CA SER A 212 0.60 -0.54 12.49
C SER A 212 1.56 -1.49 13.23
N GLN A 213 1.07 -2.62 13.73
CA GLN A 213 1.91 -3.63 14.37
C GLN A 213 2.87 -4.27 13.36
N ALA A 214 2.38 -4.63 12.19
CA ALA A 214 3.20 -5.22 11.14
C ALA A 214 4.31 -4.26 10.69
N ILE A 215 3.99 -2.97 10.49
CA ILE A 215 4.97 -1.93 10.15
C ILE A 215 6.04 -1.81 11.25
N ARG A 216 5.65 -1.74 12.53
CA ARG A 216 6.62 -1.66 13.65
C ARG A 216 7.55 -2.86 13.67
N LYS A 217 7.03 -4.07 13.51
CA LYS A 217 7.84 -5.29 13.46
C LYS A 217 8.86 -5.27 12.32
N GLN A 218 8.46 -4.80 11.15
CA GLN A 218 9.37 -4.68 10.01
C GLN A 218 10.46 -3.64 10.27
N ILE A 219 10.11 -2.48 10.83
CA ILE A 219 11.09 -1.48 11.26
C ILE A 219 12.06 -2.06 12.30
N ASP A 220 11.54 -2.79 13.29
CA ASP A 220 12.36 -3.45 14.32
C ASP A 220 13.30 -4.49 13.72
N PHE A 221 12.87 -5.20 12.69
CA PHE A 221 13.69 -6.18 11.98
C PHE A 221 14.82 -5.51 11.19
N LEU A 222 14.52 -4.43 10.46
CA LEU A 222 15.49 -3.74 9.62
C LEU A 222 16.52 -2.90 10.41
N CYS A 223 16.20 -2.52 11.64
CA CYS A 223 17.06 -1.68 12.50
C CYS A 223 17.78 -2.48 13.61
N ARG A 224 18.02 -3.76 13.42
CA ARG A 224 18.79 -4.61 14.35
C ARG A 224 20.29 -4.43 14.23
#